data_5cddac7f8c63cd0d88f2613ff2b8960b
#
_entry.id   5cddac7f8c63cd0d88f2613ff2b8960b
#
_cell.length_a   1.000
_cell.length_b   1.000
_cell.length_c   1.000
_cell.angle_alpha   90.00
_cell.angle_beta   90.00
_cell.angle_gamma   90.00
#
_symmetry.space_group_name_H-M   'P 1'
#
loop_
_entity.id
_entity.type
_entity.pdbx_description
1 polymer ?
#
loop_
_entity_poly.entity_id
_entity_poly.type
_entity_poly.pdbx_seq_one_letter_code
_entity_poly.pdbx_strand_id
1 'polypeptide(L)'
;MSEHTTTPQGREIAVRVEHFVRDVVVPFERDPRWTSHGPSPEMVDELRSLARAAGAMTPHIPAGRDHLSHRDTAIILRAAGLSPLGPVAVNVAAPDEGNMFLLGKVASLEQKARFLAPLLAGRIRSAFLITEPAEDNGAGSDPSMLRTAAEPDGDHWVINGRKCFSTGLLGAKVGIVMAKTAGGATMFLVDLPNPAIRVERVPETIDSTLPGGHPTSRIENLRVPSSAVLGEVGEGFKYAQVRLSPARLTHCMRWLGACIRAQEIASEYAVKRQAFGKLLIDHEGVGFKLAENRIAIQQCTLMIDWCAGVLDSGASGTTESSMAKVAVSEALFRVADNCVQVMGGAGVTRDTIVEQVFREVRAFRIYAGPTEVHLW
;
A
#
# COMPACT_ATOMS: atom_id res chain seq x y z
N MET A 1 -15.33 -8.88 -28.07
CA MET A 1 -14.44 -8.56 -26.93
C MET A 1 -13.99 -7.13 -27.14
N SER A 2 -14.59 -6.16 -26.44
CA SER A 2 -14.19 -4.76 -26.55
C SER A 2 -12.77 -4.63 -25.99
N GLU A 3 -11.88 -4.02 -26.78
CA GLU A 3 -10.52 -3.68 -26.40
C GLU A 3 -10.57 -2.64 -25.27
N HIS A 4 -10.64 -3.11 -24.03
CA HIS A 4 -10.43 -2.27 -22.86
C HIS A 4 -8.92 -2.09 -22.68
N THR A 5 -8.32 -1.28 -23.53
CA THR A 5 -6.91 -0.92 -23.47
C THR A 5 -6.72 0.28 -22.54
N THR A 6 -5.52 0.38 -21.94
CA THR A 6 -5.08 1.59 -21.21
C THR A 6 -5.14 2.83 -22.11
N THR A 7 -5.48 3.98 -21.54
CA THR A 7 -5.58 5.23 -22.31
C THR A 7 -4.21 5.77 -22.73
N PRO A 8 -4.12 6.59 -23.79
CA PRO A 8 -2.88 7.31 -24.11
C PRO A 8 -2.35 8.15 -22.93
N GLN A 9 -3.26 8.80 -22.20
CA GLN A 9 -2.92 9.57 -21.00
C GLN A 9 -2.33 8.68 -19.90
N GLY A 10 -2.95 7.53 -19.60
CA GLY A 10 -2.44 6.59 -18.60
C GLY A 10 -1.04 6.09 -18.93
N ARG A 11 -0.79 5.77 -20.22
CA ARG A 11 0.55 5.37 -20.70
C ARG A 11 1.59 6.47 -20.57
N GLU A 12 1.26 7.70 -20.93
CA GLU A 12 2.16 8.87 -20.79
C GLU A 12 2.54 9.09 -19.32
N ILE A 13 1.55 9.04 -18.42
CA ILE A 13 1.78 9.18 -16.98
C ILE A 13 2.67 8.03 -16.46
N ALA A 14 2.42 6.80 -16.88
CA ALA A 14 3.21 5.65 -16.46
C ALA A 14 4.68 5.78 -16.89
N VAL A 15 4.96 6.22 -18.11
CA VAL A 15 6.32 6.47 -18.59
C VAL A 15 7.01 7.57 -17.77
N ARG A 16 6.31 8.68 -17.49
CA ARG A 16 6.83 9.76 -16.65
C ARG A 16 7.18 9.28 -15.25
N VAL A 17 6.30 8.49 -14.64
CA VAL A 17 6.53 7.91 -13.31
C VAL A 17 7.70 6.92 -13.33
N GLU A 18 7.81 6.09 -14.37
CA GLU A 18 8.95 5.17 -14.52
C GLU A 18 10.29 5.90 -14.60
N HIS A 19 10.40 6.91 -15.45
CA HIS A 19 11.61 7.74 -15.54
C HIS A 19 11.93 8.39 -14.19
N PHE A 20 10.93 8.99 -13.54
CA PHE A 20 11.13 9.61 -12.24
C PHE A 20 11.63 8.59 -11.20
N VAL A 21 11.06 7.39 -11.18
CA VAL A 21 11.48 6.37 -10.21
C VAL A 21 12.89 5.88 -10.51
N ARG A 22 13.20 5.55 -11.76
CA ARG A 22 14.52 5.02 -12.15
C ARG A 22 15.65 6.05 -11.96
N ASP A 23 15.41 7.30 -12.37
CA ASP A 23 16.46 8.31 -12.44
C ASP A 23 16.59 9.13 -11.14
N VAL A 24 15.50 9.31 -10.39
CA VAL A 24 15.48 10.17 -9.19
C VAL A 24 15.32 9.36 -7.90
N VAL A 25 14.40 8.37 -7.83
CA VAL A 25 14.11 7.66 -6.58
C VAL A 25 15.14 6.56 -6.28
N VAL A 26 15.56 5.80 -7.30
CA VAL A 26 16.52 4.69 -7.14
C VAL A 26 17.81 5.10 -6.42
N PRO A 27 18.43 6.28 -6.66
CA PRO A 27 19.59 6.75 -5.91
C PRO A 27 19.37 6.82 -4.38
N PHE A 28 18.14 7.01 -3.92
CA PHE A 28 17.79 7.06 -2.49
C PHE A 28 17.68 5.68 -1.83
N GLU A 29 17.77 4.58 -2.55
CA GLU A 29 17.65 3.24 -1.97
C GLU A 29 18.76 2.87 -0.99
N ARG A 30 19.87 3.60 -1.01
CA ARG A 30 20.99 3.47 -0.07
C ARG A 30 21.12 4.64 0.90
N ASP A 31 20.13 5.52 0.94
CA ASP A 31 20.14 6.66 1.84
C ASP A 31 19.99 6.18 3.29
N PRO A 32 20.89 6.59 4.22
CA PRO A 32 20.84 6.17 5.62
C PRO A 32 19.59 6.66 6.36
N ARG A 33 18.84 7.61 5.80
CA ARG A 33 17.54 8.04 6.33
C ARG A 33 16.42 7.02 6.14
N TRP A 34 16.68 5.93 5.38
CA TRP A 34 15.77 4.79 5.29
C TRP A 34 16.09 3.78 6.39
N THR A 35 15.26 3.76 7.43
CA THR A 35 15.42 2.96 8.65
C THR A 35 14.54 1.70 8.66
N SER A 36 14.59 0.92 9.75
CA SER A 36 13.69 -0.23 9.97
C SER A 36 12.21 0.18 10.08
N HIS A 37 11.92 1.43 10.37
CA HIS A 37 10.56 1.99 10.45
C HIS A 37 10.20 2.86 9.24
N GLY A 38 10.85 2.63 8.11
CA GLY A 38 10.64 3.34 6.86
C GLY A 38 11.55 4.57 6.69
N PRO A 39 11.40 5.29 5.57
CA PRO A 39 12.13 6.52 5.32
C PRO A 39 11.75 7.61 6.32
N SER A 40 12.74 8.43 6.71
CA SER A 40 12.51 9.53 7.64
C SER A 40 11.53 10.57 7.05
N PRO A 41 10.87 11.38 7.91
CA PRO A 41 10.00 12.46 7.42
C PRO A 41 10.68 13.39 6.43
N GLU A 42 11.94 13.77 6.68
CA GLU A 42 12.74 14.67 5.83
C GLU A 42 13.00 14.03 4.46
N MET A 43 13.29 12.73 4.43
CA MET A 43 13.47 11.98 3.18
C MET A 43 12.15 11.90 2.39
N VAL A 44 11.04 11.67 3.06
CA VAL A 44 9.70 11.67 2.43
C VAL A 44 9.37 13.03 1.83
N ASP A 45 9.63 14.10 2.56
CA ASP A 45 9.36 15.47 2.11
C ASP A 45 10.23 15.85 0.91
N GLU A 46 11.50 15.46 0.90
CA GLU A 46 12.41 15.65 -0.23
C GLU A 46 11.91 14.88 -1.47
N LEU A 47 11.65 13.57 -1.35
CA LEU A 47 11.15 12.74 -2.44
C LEU A 47 9.84 13.29 -3.02
N ARG A 48 8.91 13.72 -2.16
CA ARG A 48 7.64 14.31 -2.60
C ARG A 48 7.83 15.68 -3.25
N SER A 49 8.82 16.47 -2.83
CA SER A 49 9.18 17.73 -3.48
C SER A 49 9.70 17.49 -4.90
N LEU A 50 10.60 16.52 -5.07
CA LEU A 50 11.11 16.10 -6.38
C LEU A 50 9.99 15.54 -7.27
N ALA A 51 9.07 14.75 -6.71
CA ALA A 51 7.92 14.23 -7.46
C ALA A 51 6.97 15.35 -7.94
N ARG A 52 6.75 16.38 -7.11
CA ARG A 52 5.98 17.57 -7.54
C ARG A 52 6.65 18.31 -8.69
N ALA A 53 7.96 18.53 -8.60
CA ALA A 53 8.72 19.19 -9.66
C ALA A 53 8.70 18.40 -10.98
N ALA A 54 8.69 17.07 -10.90
CA ALA A 54 8.60 16.17 -12.07
C ALA A 54 7.17 15.94 -12.59
N GLY A 55 6.13 16.53 -11.95
CA GLY A 55 4.73 16.28 -12.32
C GLY A 55 4.30 14.82 -12.11
N ALA A 56 4.92 14.13 -11.14
CA ALA A 56 4.67 12.73 -10.81
C ALA A 56 3.90 12.53 -9.48
N MET A 57 3.43 13.61 -8.84
CA MET A 57 2.71 13.55 -7.57
C MET A 57 1.28 13.06 -7.78
N THR A 58 0.85 12.05 -7.01
CA THR A 58 -0.50 11.45 -7.03
C THR A 58 -0.98 11.14 -8.46
N PRO A 59 -0.19 10.41 -9.26
CA PRO A 59 -0.34 10.36 -10.72
C PRO A 59 -1.62 9.66 -11.18
N HIS A 60 -2.25 8.86 -10.34
CA HIS A 60 -3.50 8.13 -10.61
C HIS A 60 -4.77 8.98 -10.35
N ILE A 61 -4.61 10.18 -9.75
CA ILE A 61 -5.69 11.15 -9.51
C ILE A 61 -5.19 12.52 -9.99
N PRO A 62 -5.29 12.83 -11.29
CA PRO A 62 -4.83 14.12 -11.81
C PRO A 62 -5.55 15.29 -11.15
N ALA A 63 -4.83 16.41 -10.97
CA ALA A 63 -5.38 17.58 -10.31
C ALA A 63 -6.69 18.06 -10.96
N GLY A 64 -7.73 18.24 -10.13
CA GLY A 64 -9.05 18.69 -10.56
C GLY A 64 -9.87 17.65 -11.34
N ARG A 65 -9.45 16.39 -11.32
CA ARG A 65 -10.13 15.26 -11.99
C ARG A 65 -10.44 14.13 -11.02
N ASP A 66 -11.32 13.24 -11.47
CA ASP A 66 -11.59 11.98 -10.79
C ASP A 66 -10.41 11.01 -10.93
N HIS A 67 -10.44 9.95 -10.13
CA HIS A 67 -9.53 8.82 -10.22
C HIS A 67 -9.53 8.24 -11.65
N LEU A 68 -8.35 7.99 -12.21
CA LEU A 68 -8.21 7.30 -13.49
C LEU A 68 -8.83 5.90 -13.43
N SER A 69 -9.03 5.27 -14.59
CA SER A 69 -9.44 3.86 -14.63
C SER A 69 -8.48 2.99 -13.81
N HIS A 70 -8.97 1.89 -13.26
CA HIS A 70 -8.12 0.95 -12.53
C HIS A 70 -7.06 0.31 -13.44
N ARG A 71 -7.33 0.17 -14.75
CA ARG A 71 -6.34 -0.28 -15.74
C ARG A 71 -5.22 0.74 -15.94
N ASP A 72 -5.54 2.03 -16.10
CA ASP A 72 -4.51 3.07 -16.16
C ASP A 72 -3.73 3.16 -14.85
N THR A 73 -4.43 3.07 -13.73
CA THR A 73 -3.82 3.01 -12.40
C THR A 73 -2.86 1.83 -12.28
N ALA A 74 -3.18 0.67 -12.87
CA ALA A 74 -2.33 -0.51 -12.79
C ALA A 74 -0.95 -0.31 -13.42
N ILE A 75 -0.87 0.28 -14.60
CA ILE A 75 0.42 0.55 -15.25
C ILE A 75 1.19 1.66 -14.55
N ILE A 76 0.51 2.66 -14.01
CA ILE A 76 1.11 3.78 -13.27
C ILE A 76 1.70 3.29 -11.93
N LEU A 77 0.94 2.51 -11.16
CA LEU A 77 1.41 2.02 -9.86
C LEU A 77 2.47 0.92 -10.01
N ARG A 78 2.43 0.14 -11.08
CA ARG A 78 3.52 -0.77 -11.44
C ARG A 78 4.82 0.02 -11.69
N ALA A 79 4.75 1.11 -12.44
CA ALA A 79 5.90 1.99 -12.68
C ALA A 79 6.40 2.62 -11.36
N ALA A 80 5.50 3.10 -10.51
CA ALA A 80 5.85 3.59 -9.17
C ALA A 80 6.54 2.52 -8.32
N GLY A 81 6.10 1.26 -8.42
CA GLY A 81 6.62 0.13 -7.68
C GLY A 81 8.02 -0.34 -8.07
N LEU A 82 8.62 0.15 -9.16
CA LEU A 82 9.98 -0.24 -9.59
C LEU A 82 11.05 0.06 -8.51
N SER A 83 10.77 0.95 -7.59
CA SER A 83 11.50 1.08 -6.32
C SER A 83 10.52 0.93 -5.17
N PRO A 84 10.85 0.23 -4.07
CA PRO A 84 10.00 0.22 -2.86
C PRO A 84 9.71 1.62 -2.32
N LEU A 85 10.61 2.60 -2.52
CA LEU A 85 10.42 4.01 -2.17
C LEU A 85 9.51 4.77 -3.15
N GLY A 86 9.37 4.30 -4.38
CA GLY A 86 8.60 4.99 -5.42
C GLY A 86 7.18 5.31 -5.02
N PRO A 87 6.39 4.36 -4.47
CA PRO A 87 5.04 4.63 -3.99
C PRO A 87 4.97 5.72 -2.91
N VAL A 88 5.97 5.82 -2.03
CA VAL A 88 6.06 6.87 -1.02
C VAL A 88 6.35 8.22 -1.67
N ALA A 89 7.29 8.23 -2.61
CA ALA A 89 7.72 9.43 -3.33
C ALA A 89 6.58 10.06 -4.15
N VAL A 90 5.82 9.25 -4.90
CA VAL A 90 4.73 9.74 -5.74
C VAL A 90 3.36 9.71 -5.06
N ASN A 91 3.31 9.53 -3.72
CA ASN A 91 2.10 9.61 -2.90
C ASN A 91 1.02 8.56 -3.29
N VAL A 92 1.45 7.34 -3.60
CA VAL A 92 0.57 6.20 -3.88
C VAL A 92 0.81 5.01 -2.93
N ALA A 93 1.54 5.26 -1.83
CA ALA A 93 1.75 4.23 -0.81
C ALA A 93 0.50 4.04 0.06
N ALA A 94 0.39 2.86 0.67
CA ALA A 94 -0.57 2.63 1.74
C ALA A 94 -0.13 3.38 3.03
N PRO A 95 -1.07 3.83 3.86
CA PRO A 95 -2.53 3.74 3.72
C PRO A 95 -3.13 4.88 2.89
N ASP A 96 -2.32 5.88 2.50
CA ASP A 96 -2.77 7.15 1.90
C ASP A 96 -3.61 6.90 0.64
N GLU A 97 -3.15 6.05 -0.27
CA GLU A 97 -3.84 5.78 -1.53
C GLU A 97 -5.26 5.24 -1.29
N GLY A 98 -5.41 4.21 -0.46
CA GLY A 98 -6.73 3.66 -0.12
C GLY A 98 -7.62 4.65 0.65
N ASN A 99 -7.03 5.51 1.50
CA ASN A 99 -7.76 6.54 2.22
C ASN A 99 -8.22 7.66 1.27
N MET A 100 -7.42 8.04 0.27
CA MET A 100 -7.84 8.97 -0.78
C MET A 100 -9.06 8.45 -1.54
N PHE A 101 -9.05 7.17 -1.92
CA PHE A 101 -10.17 6.54 -2.60
C PHE A 101 -11.43 6.57 -1.73
N LEU A 102 -11.33 6.15 -0.47
CA LEU A 102 -12.44 6.15 0.48
C LEU A 102 -13.02 7.56 0.67
N LEU A 103 -12.17 8.55 0.98
CA LEU A 103 -12.59 9.94 1.17
C LEU A 103 -13.24 10.51 -0.09
N GLY A 104 -12.71 10.18 -1.25
CA GLY A 104 -13.29 10.59 -2.54
C GLY A 104 -14.72 10.10 -2.73
N LYS A 105 -15.04 8.88 -2.27
CA LYS A 105 -16.35 8.24 -2.41
C LYS A 105 -17.35 8.60 -1.31
N VAL A 106 -16.89 8.72 -0.07
CA VAL A 106 -17.78 8.73 1.11
C VAL A 106 -17.81 10.08 1.84
N ALA A 107 -16.71 10.84 1.82
CA ALA A 107 -16.58 12.06 2.60
C ALA A 107 -17.50 13.19 2.10
N SER A 108 -18.01 14.01 3.04
CA SER A 108 -18.73 15.25 2.71
C SER A 108 -17.85 16.25 1.98
N LEU A 109 -18.44 17.28 1.37
CA LEU A 109 -17.67 18.34 0.69
C LEU A 109 -16.69 19.04 1.64
N GLU A 110 -17.13 19.31 2.88
CA GLU A 110 -16.29 19.91 3.91
C GLU A 110 -15.12 18.99 4.31
N GLN A 111 -15.39 17.70 4.55
CA GLN A 111 -14.37 16.70 4.86
C GLN A 111 -13.40 16.52 3.70
N LYS A 112 -13.86 16.53 2.44
CA LYS A 112 -12.99 16.50 1.25
C LYS A 112 -12.08 17.72 1.18
N ALA A 113 -12.60 18.92 1.41
CA ALA A 113 -11.80 20.14 1.42
C ALA A 113 -10.74 20.10 2.53
N ARG A 114 -11.12 19.64 3.72
CA ARG A 114 -10.26 19.63 4.90
C ARG A 114 -9.19 18.55 4.83
N PHE A 115 -9.51 17.32 4.41
CA PHE A 115 -8.65 16.16 4.53
C PHE A 115 -8.18 15.60 3.19
N LEU A 116 -9.07 15.45 2.20
CA LEU A 116 -8.72 14.84 0.93
C LEU A 116 -7.83 15.76 0.09
N ALA A 117 -8.17 17.04 -0.02
CA ALA A 117 -7.41 17.96 -0.85
C ALA A 117 -5.93 18.10 -0.44
N PRO A 118 -5.57 18.27 0.85
CA PRO A 118 -4.17 18.29 1.26
C PRO A 118 -3.50 16.92 1.16
N LEU A 119 -4.25 15.80 1.29
CA LEU A 119 -3.74 14.45 1.12
C LEU A 119 -3.37 14.19 -0.36
N LEU A 120 -4.24 14.55 -1.31
CA LEU A 120 -3.97 14.47 -2.75
C LEU A 120 -2.77 15.32 -3.17
N ALA A 121 -2.60 16.48 -2.55
CA ALA A 121 -1.44 17.35 -2.79
C ALA A 121 -0.13 16.81 -2.18
N GLY A 122 -0.18 15.69 -1.46
CA GLY A 122 0.98 15.11 -0.76
C GLY A 122 1.51 16.00 0.37
N ARG A 123 0.72 16.96 0.87
CA ARG A 123 1.12 17.87 1.97
C ARG A 123 0.94 17.23 3.34
N ILE A 124 0.06 16.24 3.45
CA ILE A 124 -0.18 15.47 4.66
C ILE A 124 -0.11 13.97 4.36
N ARG A 125 -0.01 13.18 5.42
CA ARG A 125 -0.22 11.73 5.40
C ARG A 125 -1.41 11.37 6.27
N SER A 126 -1.94 10.17 6.06
CA SER A 126 -3.07 9.65 6.81
C SER A 126 -2.74 8.32 7.50
N ALA A 127 -3.60 7.89 8.41
CA ALA A 127 -3.57 6.57 9.01
C ALA A 127 -4.96 5.93 8.98
N PHE A 128 -5.00 4.59 8.93
CA PHE A 128 -6.23 3.81 9.01
C PHE A 128 -6.19 2.90 10.23
N LEU A 129 -6.99 3.22 11.25
CA LEU A 129 -6.99 2.58 12.56
C LEU A 129 -8.19 1.62 12.66
N ILE A 130 -8.02 0.38 12.16
CA ILE A 130 -9.07 -0.64 12.17
C ILE A 130 -8.66 -1.84 13.03
N THR A 131 -7.47 -2.40 12.81
CA THR A 131 -6.98 -3.62 13.47
C THR A 131 -6.74 -3.38 14.95
N GLU A 132 -7.08 -4.38 15.77
CA GLU A 132 -6.94 -4.36 17.23
C GLU A 132 -6.02 -5.47 17.73
N PRO A 133 -5.38 -5.31 18.90
CA PRO A 133 -4.47 -6.30 19.44
C PRO A 133 -5.15 -7.64 19.71
N ALA A 134 -4.45 -8.74 19.36
CA ALA A 134 -4.93 -10.09 19.59
C ALA A 134 -5.03 -10.43 21.10
N GLU A 135 -4.14 -9.88 21.93
CA GLU A 135 -4.18 -10.04 23.38
C GLU A 135 -5.46 -9.48 24.02
N ASP A 136 -6.13 -8.54 23.37
CA ASP A 136 -7.42 -7.99 23.79
C ASP A 136 -8.60 -8.78 23.17
N ASN A 137 -8.36 -9.87 22.44
CA ASN A 137 -9.33 -10.51 21.55
C ASN A 137 -10.03 -9.51 20.63
N GLY A 138 -9.27 -8.56 20.11
CA GLY A 138 -9.77 -7.50 19.24
C GLY A 138 -9.84 -7.93 17.78
N ALA A 139 -10.40 -7.04 16.95
CA ALA A 139 -10.58 -7.25 15.52
C ALA A 139 -9.23 -7.34 14.78
N GLY A 140 -8.84 -8.58 14.45
CA GLY A 140 -7.74 -8.85 13.52
C GLY A 140 -8.27 -9.01 12.10
N SER A 141 -8.19 -10.25 11.58
CA SER A 141 -8.79 -10.61 10.28
C SER A 141 -10.32 -10.68 10.32
N ASP A 142 -10.89 -10.92 11.49
CA ASP A 142 -12.35 -10.87 11.71
C ASP A 142 -12.77 -9.51 12.25
N PRO A 143 -13.37 -8.64 11.42
CA PRO A 143 -13.78 -7.33 11.85
C PRO A 143 -14.99 -7.32 12.80
N SER A 144 -15.74 -8.43 12.91
CA SER A 144 -16.86 -8.56 13.85
C SER A 144 -16.42 -8.52 15.32
N MET A 145 -15.14 -8.80 15.59
CA MET A 145 -14.52 -8.75 16.91
C MET A 145 -14.15 -7.33 17.37
N LEU A 146 -14.61 -6.28 16.68
CA LEU A 146 -14.31 -4.88 17.00
C LEU A 146 -14.68 -4.53 18.45
N ARG A 147 -13.70 -4.07 19.23
CA ARG A 147 -13.82 -3.70 20.65
C ARG A 147 -13.71 -2.23 20.93
N THR A 148 -12.95 -1.48 20.13
CA THR A 148 -12.93 -0.01 20.22
C THR A 148 -14.37 0.49 20.12
N ALA A 149 -14.82 1.20 21.13
CA ALA A 149 -16.20 1.69 21.23
C ALA A 149 -16.26 3.20 21.10
N ALA A 150 -17.36 3.69 20.56
CA ALA A 150 -17.71 5.10 20.50
C ALA A 150 -19.11 5.29 21.09
N GLU A 151 -19.22 6.14 22.11
CA GLU A 151 -20.48 6.46 22.78
C GLU A 151 -20.86 7.92 22.51
N PRO A 152 -22.15 8.21 22.29
CA PRO A 152 -22.62 9.57 22.09
C PRO A 152 -22.49 10.40 23.37
N ASP A 153 -22.05 11.65 23.24
CA ASP A 153 -21.96 12.64 24.31
C ASP A 153 -22.45 14.01 23.79
N GLY A 154 -23.76 14.21 23.83
CA GLY A 154 -24.40 15.38 23.25
C GLY A 154 -24.21 15.42 21.72
N ASP A 155 -23.56 16.48 21.23
CA ASP A 155 -23.21 16.68 19.81
C ASP A 155 -21.84 16.10 19.45
N HIS A 156 -21.27 15.26 20.33
CA HIS A 156 -19.96 14.63 20.19
C HIS A 156 -20.04 13.11 20.36
N TRP A 157 -18.93 12.45 20.06
CA TRP A 157 -18.66 11.06 20.36
C TRP A 157 -17.41 10.94 21.23
N VAL A 158 -17.43 10.03 22.19
CA VAL A 158 -16.28 9.67 23.02
C VAL A 158 -15.82 8.28 22.63
N ILE A 159 -14.57 8.16 22.15
CA ILE A 159 -14.00 6.92 21.62
C ILE A 159 -12.95 6.41 22.59
N ASN A 160 -13.04 5.11 22.92
CA ASN A 160 -12.09 4.40 23.76
C ASN A 160 -11.73 3.04 23.14
N GLY A 161 -10.44 2.65 23.22
CA GLY A 161 -9.97 1.36 22.74
C GLY A 161 -8.48 1.29 22.46
N ARG A 162 -8.07 0.24 21.74
CA ARG A 162 -6.67 0.05 21.29
C ARG A 162 -6.65 -0.32 19.83
N LYS A 163 -5.64 0.16 19.12
CA LYS A 163 -5.41 -0.14 17.71
C LYS A 163 -3.97 -0.59 17.52
N CYS A 164 -3.75 -1.57 16.64
CA CYS A 164 -2.42 -2.03 16.26
C CYS A 164 -2.23 -2.05 14.75
N PHE A 165 -1.00 -2.19 14.32
CA PHE A 165 -0.63 -2.13 12.91
C PHE A 165 -1.22 -0.91 12.19
N SER A 166 -1.29 0.24 12.91
CA SER A 166 -1.79 1.51 12.39
C SER A 166 -0.71 2.18 11.54
N THR A 167 -0.47 1.64 10.35
CA THR A 167 0.58 2.08 9.42
C THR A 167 0.54 3.59 9.22
N GLY A 168 1.69 4.23 9.38
CA GLY A 168 1.86 5.66 9.14
C GLY A 168 1.29 6.58 10.21
N LEU A 169 0.75 6.06 11.32
CA LEU A 169 0.20 6.88 12.42
C LEU A 169 1.20 7.92 12.92
N LEU A 170 2.49 7.52 13.02
CA LEU A 170 3.56 8.47 13.29
C LEU A 170 3.77 9.37 12.05
N GLY A 171 3.47 10.64 12.22
CA GLY A 171 3.57 11.67 11.17
C GLY A 171 2.32 11.86 10.32
N ALA A 172 1.25 11.07 10.51
CA ALA A 172 -0.06 11.36 9.91
C ALA A 172 -0.67 12.66 10.48
N LYS A 173 -1.48 13.32 9.66
CA LYS A 173 -2.26 14.51 10.06
C LYS A 173 -3.76 14.23 10.16
N VAL A 174 -4.20 13.09 9.63
CA VAL A 174 -5.57 12.60 9.75
C VAL A 174 -5.58 11.10 9.99
N GLY A 175 -6.38 10.64 10.93
CA GLY A 175 -6.69 9.24 11.19
C GLY A 175 -8.13 8.92 10.82
N ILE A 176 -8.36 7.75 10.23
CA ILE A 176 -9.69 7.16 10.08
C ILE A 176 -9.80 6.06 11.13
N VAL A 177 -10.57 6.32 12.18
CA VAL A 177 -10.73 5.40 13.31
C VAL A 177 -12.02 4.61 13.16
N MET A 178 -11.93 3.28 13.14
CA MET A 178 -13.10 2.40 13.21
C MET A 178 -13.44 2.12 14.67
N ALA A 179 -14.67 2.40 15.08
CA ALA A 179 -15.20 2.11 16.40
C ALA A 179 -16.63 1.56 16.34
N LYS A 180 -17.00 0.76 17.34
CA LYS A 180 -18.34 0.21 17.50
C LYS A 180 -19.25 1.24 18.16
N THR A 181 -20.39 1.50 17.58
CA THR A 181 -21.50 2.29 18.14
C THR A 181 -22.70 1.39 18.37
N ALA A 182 -23.77 1.92 18.98
CA ALA A 182 -25.06 1.22 19.10
C ALA A 182 -25.64 0.85 17.71
N GLY A 183 -25.36 1.66 16.68
CA GLY A 183 -25.80 1.41 15.30
C GLY A 183 -24.91 0.45 14.50
N GLY A 184 -23.76 0.01 15.05
CA GLY A 184 -22.79 -0.83 14.36
C GLY A 184 -21.42 -0.18 14.24
N ALA A 185 -20.54 -0.76 13.43
CA ALA A 185 -19.23 -0.18 13.19
C ALA A 185 -19.34 1.16 12.45
N THR A 186 -18.61 2.15 12.92
CA THR A 186 -18.65 3.53 12.40
C THR A 186 -17.23 4.03 12.21
N MET A 187 -16.98 4.82 11.16
CA MET A 187 -15.70 5.47 10.91
C MET A 187 -15.72 6.92 11.36
N PHE A 188 -14.64 7.35 12.00
CA PHE A 188 -14.46 8.72 12.47
C PHE A 188 -13.18 9.33 11.90
N LEU A 189 -13.27 10.55 11.39
CA LEU A 189 -12.12 11.34 10.97
C LEU A 189 -11.56 12.09 12.18
N VAL A 190 -10.28 11.92 12.44
CA VAL A 190 -9.60 12.47 13.62
C VAL A 190 -8.35 13.22 13.18
N ASP A 191 -8.21 14.46 13.69
CA ASP A 191 -6.95 15.20 13.51
C ASP A 191 -5.82 14.57 14.30
N LEU A 192 -4.63 14.49 13.69
CA LEU A 192 -3.42 13.95 14.28
C LEU A 192 -2.26 14.98 14.23
N PRO A 193 -1.32 14.94 15.19
CA PRO A 193 -1.35 14.12 16.40
C PRO A 193 -2.48 14.54 17.34
N ASN A 194 -3.01 13.60 18.11
CA ASN A 194 -4.08 13.85 19.08
C ASN A 194 -3.63 13.35 20.47
N PRO A 195 -3.74 14.14 21.53
CA PRO A 195 -3.30 13.74 22.88
C PRO A 195 -4.07 12.53 23.43
N ALA A 196 -5.31 12.30 22.98
CA ALA A 196 -6.11 11.14 23.35
C ALA A 196 -5.70 9.84 22.63
N ILE A 197 -4.76 9.90 21.66
CA ILE A 197 -4.22 8.75 20.93
C ILE A 197 -2.74 8.63 21.27
N ARG A 198 -2.41 7.78 22.23
CA ARG A 198 -1.05 7.56 22.69
C ARG A 198 -0.45 6.31 22.02
N VAL A 199 0.68 6.47 21.34
CA VAL A 199 1.46 5.34 20.82
C VAL A 199 2.07 4.59 21.99
N GLU A 200 1.80 3.29 22.09
CA GLU A 200 2.33 2.39 23.12
C GLU A 200 3.67 1.79 22.68
N ARG A 201 3.76 1.37 21.42
CA ARG A 201 5.00 0.84 20.82
C ARG A 201 4.96 0.92 19.30
N VAL A 202 6.13 0.89 18.69
CA VAL A 202 6.31 0.63 17.26
C VAL A 202 7.06 -0.69 17.14
N PRO A 203 6.41 -1.79 16.76
CA PRO A 203 7.09 -3.08 16.62
C PRO A 203 8.10 -3.02 15.47
N GLU A 204 9.21 -3.70 15.61
CA GLU A 204 10.07 -4.02 14.49
C GLU A 204 9.40 -5.11 13.65
N THR A 205 9.27 -4.87 12.36
CA THR A 205 8.62 -5.77 11.41
C THR A 205 9.59 -6.18 10.31
N ILE A 206 9.25 -7.22 9.57
CA ILE A 206 10.05 -7.70 8.45
C ILE A 206 10.10 -6.68 7.30
N ASP A 207 9.03 -5.91 7.12
CA ASP A 207 8.92 -4.82 6.14
C ASP A 207 9.42 -3.49 6.75
N SER A 208 9.92 -2.61 5.91
CA SER A 208 10.48 -1.31 6.34
C SER A 208 10.33 -0.21 5.29
N THR A 209 9.35 -0.32 4.40
CA THR A 209 9.14 0.68 3.34
C THR A 209 8.20 1.81 3.78
N LEU A 210 7.27 1.54 4.69
CA LEU A 210 6.22 2.49 5.03
C LEU A 210 6.66 3.45 6.15
N PRO A 211 6.60 4.79 5.92
CA PRO A 211 7.10 5.79 6.87
C PRO A 211 6.37 5.73 8.22
N GLY A 212 7.13 5.66 9.32
CA GLY A 212 6.60 5.61 10.67
C GLY A 212 6.20 4.21 11.15
N GLY A 213 6.46 3.16 10.36
CA GLY A 213 6.20 1.77 10.72
C GLY A 213 4.73 1.49 11.04
N HIS A 214 4.49 0.56 11.98
CA HIS A 214 3.16 0.00 12.27
C HIS A 214 2.80 0.10 13.77
N PRO A 215 2.57 1.31 14.31
CA PRO A 215 2.34 1.50 15.73
C PRO A 215 1.14 0.73 16.30
N THR A 216 1.29 0.36 17.59
CA THR A 216 0.17 0.04 18.48
C THR A 216 -0.14 1.30 19.30
N SER A 217 -1.41 1.66 19.41
CA SER A 217 -1.85 2.85 20.10
C SER A 217 -3.06 2.58 20.98
N ARG A 218 -3.14 3.33 22.07
CA ARG A 218 -4.29 3.42 22.98
C ARG A 218 -5.05 4.70 22.72
N ILE A 219 -6.36 4.59 22.69
CA ILE A 219 -7.31 5.68 22.52
C ILE A 219 -8.07 5.82 23.86
N GLU A 220 -7.94 6.97 24.51
CA GLU A 220 -8.54 7.22 25.81
C GLU A 220 -9.31 8.54 25.78
N ASN A 221 -10.63 8.45 25.96
CA ASN A 221 -11.54 9.59 25.98
C ASN A 221 -11.38 10.54 24.78
N LEU A 222 -11.15 9.97 23.59
CA LEU A 222 -11.05 10.74 22.36
C LEU A 222 -12.41 11.34 22.03
N ARG A 223 -12.56 12.64 22.25
CA ARG A 223 -13.78 13.38 21.99
C ARG A 223 -13.73 13.99 20.59
N VAL A 224 -14.71 13.64 19.75
CA VAL A 224 -14.82 14.15 18.38
C VAL A 224 -16.26 14.67 18.13
N PRO A 225 -16.47 15.74 17.34
CA PRO A 225 -17.81 16.23 17.02
C PRO A 225 -18.56 15.20 16.14
N SER A 226 -19.88 15.26 16.13
CA SER A 226 -20.71 14.40 15.28
C SER A 226 -20.38 14.56 13.78
N SER A 227 -19.90 15.71 13.36
CA SER A 227 -19.42 15.98 12.00
C SER A 227 -18.14 15.22 11.63
N ALA A 228 -17.47 14.59 12.59
CA ALA A 228 -16.30 13.73 12.35
C ALA A 228 -16.69 12.35 11.81
N VAL A 229 -17.96 11.95 11.86
CA VAL A 229 -18.41 10.69 11.25
C VAL A 229 -18.17 10.72 9.76
N LEU A 230 -17.48 9.70 9.25
CA LEU A 230 -17.25 9.52 7.82
C LEU A 230 -18.38 8.65 7.24
N GLY A 231 -19.23 9.28 6.45
CA GLY A 231 -20.46 8.66 5.94
C GLY A 231 -21.54 8.58 7.02
N GLU A 232 -22.13 7.41 7.21
CA GLU A 232 -23.27 7.18 8.12
C GLU A 232 -22.85 6.32 9.32
N VAL A 233 -23.50 6.54 10.46
CA VAL A 233 -23.33 5.74 11.68
C VAL A 233 -23.80 4.30 11.39
N GLY A 234 -22.96 3.31 11.77
CA GLY A 234 -23.27 1.89 11.57
C GLY A 234 -22.79 1.31 10.23
N GLU A 235 -22.45 2.13 9.24
CA GLU A 235 -22.07 1.70 7.88
C GLU A 235 -20.55 1.49 7.69
N GLY A 236 -19.77 1.53 8.77
CA GLY A 236 -18.32 1.51 8.70
C GLY A 236 -17.74 0.28 7.99
N PHE A 237 -18.33 -0.91 8.16
CA PHE A 237 -17.85 -2.11 7.45
C PHE A 237 -18.13 -2.06 5.95
N LYS A 238 -19.26 -1.49 5.54
CA LYS A 238 -19.56 -1.24 4.13
C LYS A 238 -18.52 -0.31 3.50
N TYR A 239 -18.18 0.78 4.19
CA TYR A 239 -17.16 1.71 3.73
C TYR A 239 -15.75 1.10 3.77
N ALA A 240 -15.49 0.20 4.72
CA ALA A 240 -14.24 -0.57 4.71
C ALA A 240 -14.10 -1.40 3.43
N GLN A 241 -15.17 -2.04 2.94
CA GLN A 241 -15.13 -2.78 1.67
C GLN A 241 -14.95 -1.87 0.45
N VAL A 242 -15.57 -0.68 0.44
CA VAL A 242 -15.34 0.35 -0.60
C VAL A 242 -13.85 0.68 -0.71
N ARG A 243 -13.15 0.77 0.43
CA ARG A 243 -11.71 1.03 0.48
C ARG A 243 -10.87 -0.19 0.11
N LEU A 244 -11.20 -1.36 0.66
CA LEU A 244 -10.32 -2.53 0.66
C LEU A 244 -10.25 -3.23 -0.70
N SER A 245 -11.35 -3.29 -1.47
CA SER A 245 -11.34 -3.95 -2.77
C SER A 245 -10.33 -3.33 -3.73
N PRO A 246 -10.36 -2.01 -4.03
CA PRO A 246 -9.33 -1.40 -4.86
C PRO A 246 -7.95 -1.38 -4.19
N ALA A 247 -7.86 -1.20 -2.86
CA ALA A 247 -6.57 -1.16 -2.16
C ALA A 247 -5.80 -2.48 -2.23
N ARG A 248 -6.48 -3.64 -2.21
CA ARG A 248 -5.85 -4.95 -2.42
C ARG A 248 -5.20 -5.02 -3.79
N LEU A 249 -5.90 -4.54 -4.81
CA LEU A 249 -5.40 -4.54 -6.17
C LEU A 249 -4.22 -3.57 -6.35
N THR A 250 -4.26 -2.38 -5.76
CA THR A 250 -3.15 -1.41 -5.85
C THR A 250 -1.89 -1.90 -5.12
N HIS A 251 -2.01 -2.72 -4.06
CA HIS A 251 -0.87 -3.44 -3.50
C HIS A 251 -0.26 -4.41 -4.51
N CYS A 252 -1.08 -5.19 -5.22
CA CYS A 252 -0.60 -6.10 -6.27
C CYS A 252 0.17 -5.33 -7.35
N MET A 253 -0.34 -4.19 -7.79
CA MET A 253 0.28 -3.34 -8.81
C MET A 253 1.68 -2.86 -8.40
N ARG A 254 1.81 -2.34 -7.18
CA ARG A 254 3.08 -1.82 -6.66
C ARG A 254 4.13 -2.91 -6.48
N TRP A 255 3.77 -4.03 -5.86
CA TRP A 255 4.72 -5.11 -5.63
C TRP A 255 5.09 -5.86 -6.90
N LEU A 256 4.20 -5.88 -7.91
CA LEU A 256 4.57 -6.36 -9.24
C LEU A 256 5.74 -5.54 -9.81
N GLY A 257 5.71 -4.22 -9.70
CA GLY A 257 6.81 -3.35 -10.12
C GLY A 257 8.13 -3.67 -9.41
N ALA A 258 8.10 -3.83 -8.09
CA ALA A 258 9.27 -4.16 -7.29
C ALA A 258 9.87 -5.52 -7.69
N CYS A 259 9.03 -6.53 -7.93
CA CYS A 259 9.48 -7.85 -8.38
C CYS A 259 10.01 -7.85 -9.81
N ILE A 260 9.47 -7.02 -10.71
CA ILE A 260 10.02 -6.81 -12.05
C ILE A 260 11.46 -6.31 -11.93
N ARG A 261 11.70 -5.29 -11.10
CA ARG A 261 13.06 -4.78 -10.93
C ARG A 261 13.98 -5.75 -10.19
N ALA A 262 13.51 -6.48 -9.20
CA ALA A 262 14.29 -7.54 -8.56
C ALA A 262 14.73 -8.61 -9.59
N GLN A 263 13.83 -8.98 -10.52
CA GLN A 263 14.13 -9.87 -11.64
C GLN A 263 15.16 -9.27 -12.60
N GLU A 264 15.09 -7.97 -12.92
CA GLU A 264 16.08 -7.26 -13.74
C GLU A 264 17.48 -7.37 -13.09
N ILE A 265 17.59 -7.03 -11.79
CA ILE A 265 18.86 -7.09 -11.04
C ILE A 265 19.42 -8.53 -10.98
N ALA A 266 18.59 -9.52 -10.67
CA ALA A 266 19.01 -10.91 -10.61
C ALA A 266 19.48 -11.44 -11.99
N SER A 267 18.79 -11.03 -13.06
CA SER A 267 19.18 -11.38 -14.43
C SER A 267 20.51 -10.74 -14.83
N GLU A 268 20.70 -9.45 -14.52
CA GLU A 268 21.96 -8.75 -14.75
C GLU A 268 23.13 -9.38 -13.97
N TYR A 269 22.88 -9.82 -12.74
CA TYR A 269 23.85 -10.52 -11.94
C TYR A 269 24.23 -11.86 -12.60
N ALA A 270 23.24 -12.64 -13.04
CA ALA A 270 23.45 -13.97 -13.63
C ALA A 270 24.24 -13.95 -14.94
N VAL A 271 24.09 -12.90 -15.76
CA VAL A 271 24.85 -12.76 -17.03
C VAL A 271 26.26 -12.19 -16.85
N LYS A 272 26.63 -11.73 -15.65
CA LYS A 272 27.94 -11.17 -15.33
C LYS A 272 28.78 -12.12 -14.46
N ARG A 273 28.13 -12.85 -13.54
CA ARG A 273 28.82 -13.72 -12.58
C ARG A 273 29.23 -15.05 -13.20
N GLN A 274 30.47 -15.43 -13.01
CA GLN A 274 31.00 -16.75 -13.40
C GLN A 274 31.16 -17.65 -12.19
N ALA A 275 30.79 -18.91 -12.34
CA ALA A 275 31.05 -20.00 -11.39
C ALA A 275 31.08 -21.34 -12.14
N PHE A 276 31.92 -22.28 -11.65
CA PHE A 276 32.06 -23.59 -12.24
C PHE A 276 32.35 -23.58 -13.76
N GLY A 277 33.19 -22.65 -14.18
CA GLY A 277 33.73 -22.57 -15.57
C GLY A 277 32.80 -21.88 -16.59
N LYS A 278 31.64 -21.37 -16.20
CA LYS A 278 30.71 -20.66 -17.10
C LYS A 278 29.91 -19.58 -16.37
N LEU A 279 29.16 -18.78 -17.12
CA LEU A 279 28.25 -17.75 -16.53
C LEU A 279 27.12 -18.43 -15.73
N LEU A 280 26.62 -17.77 -14.69
CA LEU A 280 25.51 -18.31 -13.91
C LEU A 280 24.28 -18.57 -14.77
N ILE A 281 23.98 -17.70 -15.73
CA ILE A 281 22.83 -17.86 -16.64
C ILE A 281 22.92 -19.14 -17.49
N ASP A 282 24.15 -19.66 -17.78
CA ASP A 282 24.37 -20.86 -18.56
C ASP A 282 24.17 -22.16 -17.76
N HIS A 283 23.91 -22.04 -16.45
CA HIS A 283 23.48 -23.16 -15.62
C HIS A 283 21.98 -23.33 -15.73
N GLU A 284 21.49 -24.45 -16.24
CA GLU A 284 20.06 -24.70 -16.51
C GLU A 284 19.16 -24.38 -15.32
N GLY A 285 19.53 -24.78 -14.09
CA GLY A 285 18.76 -24.50 -12.88
C GLY A 285 18.62 -23.03 -12.56
N VAL A 286 19.57 -22.16 -12.96
CA VAL A 286 19.47 -20.70 -12.84
C VAL A 286 18.57 -20.16 -13.93
N GLY A 287 18.77 -20.59 -15.18
CA GLY A 287 17.96 -20.18 -16.32
C GLY A 287 16.47 -20.50 -16.12
N PHE A 288 16.16 -21.70 -15.60
CA PHE A 288 14.78 -22.10 -15.31
C PHE A 288 14.11 -21.22 -14.27
N LYS A 289 14.80 -20.87 -13.16
CA LYS A 289 14.25 -19.94 -12.14
C LYS A 289 13.90 -18.58 -12.74
N LEU A 290 14.77 -18.02 -13.57
CA LEU A 290 14.54 -16.73 -14.22
C LEU A 290 13.38 -16.81 -15.24
N ALA A 291 13.24 -17.91 -15.96
CA ALA A 291 12.14 -18.16 -16.88
C ALA A 291 10.79 -18.32 -16.13
N GLU A 292 10.77 -19.10 -15.05
CA GLU A 292 9.59 -19.25 -14.18
C GLU A 292 9.13 -17.91 -13.59
N ASN A 293 10.08 -17.07 -13.16
CA ASN A 293 9.79 -15.71 -12.70
C ASN A 293 9.12 -14.87 -13.79
N ARG A 294 9.61 -14.93 -15.03
CA ARG A 294 9.01 -14.21 -16.18
C ARG A 294 7.57 -14.65 -16.42
N ILE A 295 7.31 -15.97 -16.36
CA ILE A 295 5.97 -16.53 -16.50
C ILE A 295 5.07 -16.02 -15.35
N ALA A 296 5.53 -16.10 -14.10
CA ALA A 296 4.78 -15.64 -12.93
C ALA A 296 4.46 -14.13 -12.97
N ILE A 297 5.42 -13.29 -13.36
CA ILE A 297 5.23 -11.85 -13.57
C ILE A 297 4.16 -11.59 -14.62
N GLN A 298 4.18 -12.33 -15.74
CA GLN A 298 3.16 -12.20 -16.79
C GLN A 298 1.78 -12.62 -16.31
N GLN A 299 1.68 -13.74 -15.58
CA GLN A 299 0.42 -14.19 -14.97
C GLN A 299 -0.13 -13.16 -13.98
N CYS A 300 0.72 -12.57 -13.11
CA CYS A 300 0.33 -11.48 -12.22
C CYS A 300 -0.19 -10.26 -12.98
N THR A 301 0.48 -9.89 -14.08
CA THR A 301 0.05 -8.77 -14.93
C THR A 301 -1.35 -8.99 -15.49
N LEU A 302 -1.63 -10.19 -16.00
CA LEU A 302 -2.95 -10.55 -16.56
C LEU A 302 -4.03 -10.60 -15.46
N MET A 303 -3.72 -11.12 -14.28
CA MET A 303 -4.64 -11.17 -13.15
C MET A 303 -5.00 -9.77 -12.65
N ILE A 304 -4.04 -8.86 -12.57
CA ILE A 304 -4.26 -7.47 -12.21
C ILE A 304 -5.14 -6.77 -13.26
N ASP A 305 -4.82 -6.93 -14.55
CA ASP A 305 -5.60 -6.32 -15.64
C ASP A 305 -7.05 -6.81 -15.66
N TRP A 306 -7.26 -8.11 -15.48
CA TRP A 306 -8.60 -8.69 -15.37
C TRP A 306 -9.40 -8.09 -14.23
N CYS A 307 -8.84 -8.07 -13.01
CA CYS A 307 -9.51 -7.50 -11.84
C CYS A 307 -9.75 -5.98 -12.01
N ALA A 308 -8.79 -5.24 -12.56
CA ALA A 308 -8.94 -3.82 -12.88
C ALA A 308 -10.11 -3.58 -13.83
N GLY A 309 -10.26 -4.41 -14.86
CA GLY A 309 -11.38 -4.33 -15.79
C GLY A 309 -12.74 -4.60 -15.14
N VAL A 310 -12.81 -5.49 -14.17
CA VAL A 310 -14.04 -5.72 -13.39
C VAL A 310 -14.40 -4.48 -12.57
N LEU A 311 -13.44 -3.88 -11.88
CA LEU A 311 -13.68 -2.64 -11.12
C LEU A 311 -14.06 -1.47 -12.03
N ASP A 312 -13.44 -1.35 -13.21
CA ASP A 312 -13.76 -0.31 -14.20
C ASP A 312 -15.17 -0.47 -14.81
N SER A 313 -15.75 -1.66 -14.78
CA SER A 313 -17.15 -1.88 -15.16
C SER A 313 -18.17 -1.38 -14.12
N GLY A 314 -17.70 -0.91 -12.96
CA GLY A 314 -18.55 -0.49 -11.85
C GLY A 314 -18.99 -1.62 -10.92
N ALA A 315 -18.51 -2.85 -11.14
CA ALA A 315 -18.76 -3.96 -10.22
C ALA A 315 -17.97 -3.80 -8.91
N SER A 316 -18.46 -4.42 -7.83
CA SER A 316 -17.80 -4.35 -6.51
C SER A 316 -16.39 -4.95 -6.50
N GLY A 317 -16.14 -5.94 -7.35
CA GLY A 317 -14.86 -6.62 -7.50
C GLY A 317 -14.34 -7.29 -6.23
N THR A 318 -15.21 -7.63 -5.27
CA THR A 318 -14.81 -8.18 -3.96
C THR A 318 -14.15 -9.56 -4.12
N THR A 319 -14.77 -10.46 -4.86
CA THR A 319 -14.23 -11.79 -5.16
C THR A 319 -12.97 -11.69 -6.01
N GLU A 320 -13.03 -10.89 -7.07
CA GLU A 320 -11.93 -10.72 -8.03
C GLU A 320 -10.69 -10.11 -7.37
N SER A 321 -10.88 -9.12 -6.48
CA SER A 321 -9.77 -8.52 -5.73
C SER A 321 -9.17 -9.50 -4.71
N SER A 322 -9.97 -10.38 -4.12
CA SER A 322 -9.48 -11.45 -3.25
C SER A 322 -8.69 -12.49 -4.05
N MET A 323 -9.21 -12.95 -5.18
CA MET A 323 -8.50 -13.86 -6.09
C MET A 323 -7.18 -13.26 -6.59
N ALA A 324 -7.20 -12.01 -7.03
CA ALA A 324 -5.99 -11.30 -7.48
C ALA A 324 -4.97 -11.19 -6.36
N LYS A 325 -5.40 -10.82 -5.15
CA LYS A 325 -4.52 -10.69 -3.99
C LYS A 325 -3.83 -12.01 -3.64
N VAL A 326 -4.56 -13.12 -3.59
CA VAL A 326 -3.98 -14.45 -3.34
C VAL A 326 -2.99 -14.82 -4.44
N ALA A 327 -3.45 -14.84 -5.70
CA ALA A 327 -2.62 -15.28 -6.82
C ALA A 327 -1.33 -14.45 -6.94
N VAL A 328 -1.45 -13.13 -6.85
CA VAL A 328 -0.31 -12.21 -7.03
C VAL A 328 0.63 -12.27 -5.83
N SER A 329 0.13 -12.22 -4.58
CA SER A 329 1.02 -12.22 -3.41
C SER A 329 1.84 -13.50 -3.27
N GLU A 330 1.25 -14.66 -3.57
CA GLU A 330 1.94 -15.95 -3.55
C GLU A 330 2.96 -16.07 -4.69
N ALA A 331 2.60 -15.62 -5.89
CA ALA A 331 3.51 -15.66 -7.04
C ALA A 331 4.70 -14.70 -6.85
N LEU A 332 4.46 -13.46 -6.42
CA LEU A 332 5.51 -12.46 -6.22
C LEU A 332 6.48 -12.84 -5.10
N PHE A 333 5.99 -13.52 -4.05
CA PHE A 333 6.88 -14.05 -3.02
C PHE A 333 7.86 -15.08 -3.61
N ARG A 334 7.39 -16.01 -4.45
CA ARG A 334 8.28 -16.98 -5.15
C ARG A 334 9.26 -16.28 -6.10
N VAL A 335 8.80 -15.24 -6.82
CA VAL A 335 9.69 -14.45 -7.70
C VAL A 335 10.82 -13.81 -6.90
N ALA A 336 10.51 -13.17 -5.77
CA ALA A 336 11.50 -12.51 -4.93
C ALA A 336 12.48 -13.54 -4.31
N ASP A 337 11.97 -14.68 -3.81
CA ASP A 337 12.78 -15.79 -3.30
C ASP A 337 13.76 -16.32 -4.36
N ASN A 338 13.28 -16.57 -5.57
CA ASN A 338 14.13 -16.99 -6.68
C ASN A 338 15.22 -15.95 -7.02
N CYS A 339 14.90 -14.63 -6.95
CA CYS A 339 15.88 -13.58 -7.19
C CYS A 339 17.00 -13.60 -6.14
N VAL A 340 16.63 -13.72 -4.86
CA VAL A 340 17.62 -13.89 -3.77
C VAL A 340 18.47 -15.14 -4.01
N GLN A 341 17.84 -16.27 -4.34
CA GLN A 341 18.52 -17.54 -4.55
C GLN A 341 19.50 -17.49 -5.72
N VAL A 342 19.13 -16.87 -6.84
CA VAL A 342 20.00 -16.71 -8.03
C VAL A 342 21.22 -15.87 -7.70
N MET A 343 21.07 -14.83 -6.88
CA MET A 343 22.18 -13.95 -6.49
C MET A 343 23.06 -14.53 -5.37
N GLY A 344 22.60 -15.60 -4.68
CA GLY A 344 23.35 -16.24 -3.61
C GLY A 344 23.69 -15.27 -2.49
N GLY A 345 24.96 -15.23 -2.03
CA GLY A 345 25.38 -14.34 -0.95
C GLY A 345 25.09 -12.86 -1.21
N ALA A 346 25.19 -12.39 -2.46
CA ALA A 346 24.84 -11.01 -2.81
C ALA A 346 23.32 -10.74 -2.65
N GLY A 347 22.48 -11.75 -2.86
CA GLY A 347 21.03 -11.63 -2.75
C GLY A 347 20.50 -11.42 -1.33
N VAL A 348 21.31 -11.73 -0.29
CA VAL A 348 20.94 -11.54 1.12
C VAL A 348 21.57 -10.29 1.72
N THR A 349 22.30 -9.50 0.94
CA THR A 349 22.88 -8.23 1.37
C THR A 349 21.98 -7.06 0.97
N ARG A 350 22.18 -5.92 1.65
CA ARG A 350 21.51 -4.65 1.30
C ARG A 350 22.21 -3.88 0.18
N ASP A 351 23.12 -4.53 -0.57
CA ASP A 351 23.81 -3.89 -1.71
C ASP A 351 22.87 -3.64 -2.88
N THR A 352 21.75 -4.36 -2.93
CA THR A 352 20.65 -4.14 -3.86
C THR A 352 19.30 -4.19 -3.12
N ILE A 353 18.22 -3.82 -3.79
CA ILE A 353 16.87 -3.91 -3.21
C ILE A 353 16.31 -5.34 -3.16
N VAL A 354 17.02 -6.35 -3.67
CA VAL A 354 16.45 -7.70 -3.84
C VAL A 354 16.04 -8.32 -2.50
N GLU A 355 16.90 -8.23 -1.47
CA GLU A 355 16.55 -8.70 -0.12
C GLU A 355 15.40 -7.90 0.50
N GLN A 356 15.36 -6.58 0.25
CA GLN A 356 14.28 -5.72 0.71
C GLN A 356 12.95 -6.15 0.08
N VAL A 357 12.90 -6.34 -1.23
CA VAL A 357 11.71 -6.79 -1.94
C VAL A 357 11.22 -8.14 -1.40
N PHE A 358 12.13 -9.09 -1.12
CA PHE A 358 11.78 -10.38 -0.50
C PHE A 358 11.06 -10.20 0.85
N ARG A 359 11.57 -9.35 1.73
CA ARG A 359 10.94 -9.07 3.04
C ARG A 359 9.58 -8.40 2.90
N GLU A 360 9.47 -7.42 2.03
CA GLU A 360 8.24 -6.66 1.78
C GLU A 360 7.13 -7.55 1.20
N VAL A 361 7.43 -8.36 0.18
CA VAL A 361 6.40 -9.23 -0.41
C VAL A 361 6.03 -10.40 0.51
N ARG A 362 6.90 -10.78 1.47
CA ARG A 362 6.52 -11.72 2.51
C ARG A 362 5.46 -11.12 3.43
N ALA A 363 5.62 -9.87 3.84
CA ALA A 363 4.62 -9.13 4.62
C ALA A 363 3.32 -8.93 3.82
N PHE A 364 3.42 -8.68 2.51
CA PHE A 364 2.27 -8.50 1.63
C PHE A 364 1.32 -9.72 1.60
N ARG A 365 1.80 -10.93 1.82
CA ARG A 365 0.93 -12.12 1.95
C ARG A 365 -0.02 -12.05 3.15
N ILE A 366 0.24 -11.18 4.13
CA ILE A 366 -0.50 -11.07 5.41
C ILE A 366 -1.41 -9.87 5.45
N TYR A 367 -0.90 -8.67 5.19
CA TYR A 367 -1.71 -7.45 5.33
C TYR A 367 -2.76 -7.31 4.23
N ALA A 368 -3.77 -6.49 4.49
CA ALA A 368 -4.99 -6.36 3.69
C ALA A 368 -5.77 -7.69 3.53
N GLY A 369 -5.61 -8.58 4.52
CA GLY A 369 -6.13 -9.94 4.60
C GLY A 369 -5.09 -10.99 4.20
N PRO A 370 -4.76 -11.97 5.08
CA PRO A 370 -3.90 -13.08 4.72
C PRO A 370 -4.56 -14.00 3.69
N THR A 371 -3.72 -14.81 3.02
CA THR A 371 -4.15 -15.74 1.96
C THR A 371 -5.36 -16.57 2.38
N GLU A 372 -5.36 -17.09 3.60
CA GLU A 372 -6.41 -17.97 4.13
C GLU A 372 -7.76 -17.25 4.28
N VAL A 373 -7.75 -15.98 4.65
CA VAL A 373 -8.97 -15.14 4.76
C VAL A 373 -9.60 -14.89 3.39
N HIS A 374 -8.77 -14.77 2.34
CA HIS A 374 -9.26 -14.57 0.98
C HIS A 374 -9.72 -15.86 0.29
N LEU A 375 -9.23 -17.01 0.75
CA LEU A 375 -9.66 -18.32 0.26
C LEU A 375 -10.98 -18.77 0.92
N TRP A 376 -11.28 -18.28 2.12
CA TRP A 376 -12.52 -18.54 2.83
C TRP A 376 -13.68 -17.70 2.26
#